data_ac877240fc21f1923ff0a22bee4773d0
#
_entry.id   ac877240fc21f1923ff0a22bee4773d0
#
_cell.length_a   1.000
_cell.length_b   1.000
_cell.length_c   1.000
_cell.angle_alpha   90.00
_cell.angle_beta   90.00
_cell.angle_gamma   90.00
#
_symmetry.space_group_name_H-M   'P 1'
#
loop_
_entity.id
_entity.type
_entity.pdbx_description
1 polymer ?
#
loop_
_entity_poly.entity_id
_entity_poly.type
_entity_poly.pdbx_seq_one_letter_code
_entity_poly.pdbx_strand_id
1 'polypeptide(L)'
;MTTLYFEKISQFDREKEPVSVSIPFAKGTLPASKSLVIRDSDQPLPVQTRQLAQWDDGSTKWLIAHFQPNLPGNKDKTLQFDISDTASDVSPQHQVTVTESEAGYEVDTGVLRFRVPRDGFLPICDIVLHDKKLWDDMPFQGFDLTLDEQPFSTREGTVELELEETGPLRAVILIKGKHQNADGVETFDLNGRITAYAGKPYIEVEHQFIHTEEQSKLMLNALNLTFTPDTNSSPQLALGQGYYRTDIQQSDTSLEMSLTTETLLYQANEHFIDSFYGDFWVDWRDDSGGLTCSMHQAHQNFPKKLSVNRDGITCSLYPEDENPALVLQGMGKTHRLLLHFHPADTPLEDLSTRSLQFQLPDYPSASRDWYAKNNPWIEQFFPDKLPGRLINYFNRLHDGRPKAMGMFHFGDAPDSNYTDQGRGMGETVWVNNEYDRPHACMLYYGLTQQRRVVDSALVNARHWIDVDFCHYNANPLINGGLRIHDRYHATGKVIPSHQWVEGFLDYYVLTGRREGLDTAISVGENILRQLQEPVMNEPGATSTRETGWALRAMVGLWLGTGEERWKQEARRIVEMFLDWSENYDGLLAPYTSHSMPRVVFMISLTVNSLAR
;
A
#
# COMPACT_ATOMS: atom_id res chain seq x y z
N MET A 1 -15.28 -10.23 -26.38
CA MET A 1 -14.51 -9.10 -25.83
C MET A 1 -14.88 -8.94 -24.36
N THR A 2 -13.90 -8.81 -23.51
CA THR A 2 -14.10 -8.62 -22.07
C THR A 2 -13.95 -7.13 -21.74
N THR A 3 -14.62 -6.67 -20.70
CA THR A 3 -14.68 -5.24 -20.37
C THR A 3 -13.91 -4.92 -19.10
N LEU A 4 -13.28 -3.75 -19.08
CA LEU A 4 -12.79 -3.06 -17.90
C LEU A 4 -13.76 -1.93 -17.58
N TYR A 5 -14.30 -1.94 -16.38
CA TYR A 5 -15.26 -0.95 -15.91
C TYR A 5 -14.56 0.06 -15.00
N PHE A 6 -14.83 1.34 -15.24
CA PHE A 6 -14.41 2.47 -14.44
C PHE A 6 -15.63 3.12 -13.83
N GLU A 7 -15.75 3.05 -12.52
CA GLU A 7 -16.78 3.77 -11.77
C GLU A 7 -16.47 5.26 -11.78
N LYS A 8 -17.48 6.09 -11.99
CA LYS A 8 -17.37 7.54 -11.83
C LYS A 8 -17.01 7.89 -10.39
N ILE A 9 -15.91 8.59 -10.18
CA ILE A 9 -15.41 8.94 -8.84
C ILE A 9 -15.25 10.44 -8.60
N SER A 10 -15.29 11.28 -9.65
CA SER A 10 -15.14 12.71 -9.53
C SER A 10 -15.99 13.45 -10.56
N GLN A 11 -15.96 14.79 -10.50
CA GLN A 11 -16.60 15.65 -11.50
C GLN A 11 -15.62 16.12 -12.59
N PHE A 12 -14.33 15.81 -12.45
CA PHE A 12 -13.27 16.27 -13.34
C PHE A 12 -13.00 15.24 -14.42
N ASP A 13 -12.87 15.70 -15.65
CA ASP A 13 -12.31 14.89 -16.73
C ASP A 13 -10.84 14.59 -16.43
N ARG A 14 -10.40 13.39 -16.78
CA ARG A 14 -9.02 12.94 -16.62
C ARG A 14 -8.46 12.60 -17.98
N GLU A 15 -7.50 13.39 -18.43
CA GLU A 15 -6.88 13.22 -19.73
C GLU A 15 -5.62 12.36 -19.64
N LYS A 16 -5.57 11.28 -20.44
CA LYS A 16 -4.45 10.33 -20.44
C LYS A 16 -4.01 9.98 -19.02
N GLU A 17 -4.97 9.66 -18.17
CA GLU A 17 -4.73 9.39 -16.74
C GLU A 17 -3.91 8.09 -16.57
N PRO A 18 -2.81 8.09 -15.84
CA PRO A 18 -2.09 6.88 -15.52
C PRO A 18 -2.95 5.93 -14.69
N VAL A 19 -3.24 4.77 -15.24
CA VAL A 19 -4.09 3.75 -14.63
C VAL A 19 -3.37 2.41 -14.64
N SER A 20 -3.54 1.66 -13.57
CA SER A 20 -3.08 0.28 -13.45
C SER A 20 -4.26 -0.65 -13.18
N VAL A 21 -4.26 -1.82 -13.82
CA VAL A 21 -5.24 -2.88 -13.55
C VAL A 21 -4.55 -4.23 -13.51
N SER A 22 -4.89 -5.02 -12.51
CA SER A 22 -4.50 -6.42 -12.47
C SER A 22 -5.61 -7.32 -12.96
N ILE A 23 -5.27 -8.22 -13.87
CA ILE A 23 -6.20 -9.11 -14.55
C ILE A 23 -5.74 -10.57 -14.30
N PRO A 24 -6.61 -11.42 -13.70
CA PRO A 24 -6.33 -12.85 -13.58
C PRO A 24 -6.66 -13.60 -14.87
N PHE A 25 -5.92 -14.68 -15.11
CA PHE A 25 -6.13 -15.59 -16.23
C PHE A 25 -6.15 -17.04 -15.75
N ALA A 26 -7.06 -17.84 -16.28
CA ALA A 26 -7.05 -19.29 -16.09
C ALA A 26 -5.81 -19.91 -16.75
N LYS A 27 -5.38 -21.07 -16.24
CA LYS A 27 -4.24 -21.82 -16.75
C LYS A 27 -4.33 -22.02 -18.27
N GLY A 28 -3.23 -21.77 -18.96
CA GLY A 28 -3.13 -21.90 -20.43
C GLY A 28 -3.79 -20.76 -21.23
N THR A 29 -4.47 -19.81 -20.59
CA THR A 29 -5.22 -18.74 -21.29
C THR A 29 -4.30 -17.68 -21.88
N LEU A 30 -3.28 -17.24 -21.12
CA LEU A 30 -2.30 -16.24 -21.56
C LEU A 30 -0.87 -16.81 -21.49
N PRO A 31 -0.45 -17.61 -22.51
CA PRO A 31 0.95 -18.05 -22.61
C PRO A 31 1.85 -16.89 -23.03
N ALA A 32 3.18 -17.04 -22.86
CA ALA A 32 4.17 -16.02 -23.20
C ALA A 32 4.17 -15.59 -24.68
N SER A 33 3.59 -16.39 -25.57
CA SER A 33 3.44 -16.08 -27.00
C SER A 33 2.29 -15.13 -27.32
N LYS A 34 1.45 -14.78 -26.33
CA LYS A 34 0.29 -13.89 -26.49
C LYS A 34 0.43 -12.63 -25.67
N SER A 35 -0.27 -11.59 -26.08
CA SER A 35 -0.24 -10.27 -25.45
C SER A 35 -1.65 -9.79 -25.09
N LEU A 36 -1.75 -8.98 -24.03
CA LEU A 36 -2.96 -8.24 -23.70
C LEU A 36 -3.08 -7.02 -24.61
N VAL A 37 -4.26 -6.79 -25.17
CA VAL A 37 -4.61 -5.57 -25.91
C VAL A 37 -5.80 -4.91 -25.24
N ILE A 38 -5.65 -3.63 -24.90
CA ILE A 38 -6.73 -2.79 -24.33
C ILE A 38 -7.17 -1.79 -25.40
N ARG A 39 -8.49 -1.59 -25.54
CA ARG A 39 -9.09 -0.69 -26.53
C ARG A 39 -10.07 0.29 -25.87
N ASP A 40 -10.00 1.52 -26.31
CA ASP A 40 -11.07 2.51 -26.11
C ASP A 40 -11.93 2.55 -27.37
N SER A 41 -13.14 1.99 -27.29
CA SER A 41 -13.94 1.68 -28.47
C SER A 41 -13.18 0.73 -29.38
N ASP A 42 -12.88 1.11 -30.63
CA ASP A 42 -12.11 0.31 -31.57
C ASP A 42 -10.63 0.67 -31.64
N GLN A 43 -10.19 1.69 -30.87
CA GLN A 43 -8.81 2.17 -30.90
C GLN A 43 -7.95 1.49 -29.85
N PRO A 44 -6.87 0.79 -30.22
CA PRO A 44 -5.97 0.20 -29.25
C PRO A 44 -5.18 1.30 -28.48
N LEU A 45 -5.01 1.10 -27.19
CA LEU A 45 -4.19 1.95 -26.33
C LEU A 45 -2.76 1.38 -26.22
N PRO A 46 -1.74 2.23 -26.01
CA PRO A 46 -0.45 1.78 -25.53
C PRO A 46 -0.61 1.10 -24.17
N VAL A 47 0.00 -0.06 -23.99
CA VAL A 47 -0.06 -0.85 -22.75
C VAL A 47 1.33 -1.33 -22.36
N GLN A 48 1.71 -1.10 -21.12
CA GLN A 48 2.87 -1.71 -20.48
C GLN A 48 2.40 -2.81 -19.55
N THR A 49 2.95 -4.01 -19.64
CA THR A 49 2.51 -5.17 -18.85
C THR A 49 3.67 -5.78 -18.07
N ARG A 50 3.34 -6.32 -16.89
CA ARG A 50 4.25 -7.14 -16.08
C ARG A 50 3.50 -8.35 -15.53
N GLN A 51 4.07 -9.54 -15.71
CA GLN A 51 3.58 -10.77 -15.10
C GLN A 51 3.91 -10.77 -13.61
N LEU A 52 2.89 -10.88 -12.76
CA LEU A 52 3.05 -10.92 -11.31
C LEU A 52 3.09 -12.33 -10.74
N ALA A 53 2.30 -13.24 -11.34
CA ALA A 53 2.28 -14.66 -10.98
C ALA A 53 2.05 -15.52 -12.23
N GLN A 54 2.51 -16.77 -12.18
CA GLN A 54 2.37 -17.75 -13.25
C GLN A 54 1.80 -19.08 -12.76
N TRP A 55 1.21 -19.81 -13.66
CA TRP A 55 0.83 -21.20 -13.47
C TRP A 55 2.04 -22.12 -13.66
N ASP A 56 1.90 -23.39 -13.25
CA ASP A 56 2.94 -24.44 -13.38
C ASP A 56 3.32 -24.76 -14.83
N ASP A 57 2.47 -24.41 -15.81
CA ASP A 57 2.76 -24.51 -17.24
C ASP A 57 3.46 -23.26 -17.83
N GLY A 58 3.80 -22.27 -16.98
CA GLY A 58 4.42 -21.01 -17.37
C GLY A 58 3.46 -19.96 -17.93
N SER A 59 2.17 -20.30 -18.10
CA SER A 59 1.18 -19.29 -18.50
C SER A 59 0.92 -18.29 -17.38
N THR A 60 0.52 -17.07 -17.77
CA THR A 60 0.26 -15.98 -16.81
C THR A 60 -0.95 -16.31 -15.95
N LYS A 61 -0.79 -16.19 -14.60
CA LYS A 61 -1.86 -16.27 -13.61
C LYS A 61 -2.40 -14.89 -13.29
N TRP A 62 -1.51 -13.92 -13.02
CA TRP A 62 -1.82 -12.52 -12.80
C TRP A 62 -0.94 -11.63 -13.66
N LEU A 63 -1.56 -10.69 -14.36
CA LEU A 63 -0.89 -9.66 -15.16
C LEU A 63 -1.32 -8.29 -14.68
N ILE A 64 -0.36 -7.42 -14.35
CA ILE A 64 -0.65 -6.00 -14.20
C ILE A 64 -0.40 -5.30 -15.53
N ALA A 65 -1.34 -4.42 -15.90
CA ALA A 65 -1.27 -3.60 -17.10
C ALA A 65 -1.37 -2.12 -16.73
N HIS A 66 -0.47 -1.31 -17.26
CA HIS A 66 -0.45 0.15 -17.12
C HIS A 66 -0.82 0.77 -18.47
N PHE A 67 -1.70 1.73 -18.47
CA PHE A 67 -2.17 2.46 -19.67
C PHE A 67 -2.73 3.82 -19.28
N GLN A 68 -3.01 4.68 -20.28
CA GLN A 68 -3.42 6.07 -20.03
C GLN A 68 -4.68 6.41 -20.83
N PRO A 69 -5.89 6.08 -20.33
CA PRO A 69 -7.14 6.43 -20.98
C PRO A 69 -7.57 7.87 -20.71
N ASN A 70 -8.52 8.36 -21.52
CA ASN A 70 -9.31 9.54 -21.18
C ASN A 70 -10.55 9.09 -20.41
N LEU A 71 -10.76 9.63 -19.21
CA LEU A 71 -11.86 9.27 -18.32
C LEU A 71 -12.77 10.48 -18.10
N PRO A 72 -14.07 10.41 -18.44
CA PRO A 72 -14.99 11.51 -18.22
C PRO A 72 -15.34 11.63 -16.73
N GLY A 73 -15.37 12.85 -16.21
CA GLY A 73 -15.68 13.14 -14.81
C GLY A 73 -17.15 12.96 -14.42
N ASN A 74 -18.07 12.88 -15.37
CA ASN A 74 -19.51 12.92 -15.11
C ASN A 74 -20.26 11.61 -15.34
N LYS A 75 -19.59 10.55 -15.80
CA LYS A 75 -20.18 9.25 -16.09
C LYS A 75 -19.15 8.12 -16.01
N ASP A 76 -19.65 6.91 -15.83
CA ASP A 76 -18.85 5.70 -15.91
C ASP A 76 -18.24 5.51 -17.30
N LYS A 77 -17.11 4.82 -17.35
CA LYS A 77 -16.41 4.46 -18.59
C LYS A 77 -16.20 2.95 -18.65
N THR A 78 -16.26 2.42 -19.87
CA THR A 78 -15.93 1.01 -20.13
C THR A 78 -14.92 0.94 -21.25
N LEU A 79 -13.83 0.21 -21.04
CA LEU A 79 -12.86 -0.18 -22.06
C LEU A 79 -13.02 -1.67 -22.36
N GLN A 80 -12.45 -2.10 -23.49
CA GLN A 80 -12.43 -3.53 -23.86
C GLN A 80 -11.02 -4.07 -23.76
N PHE A 81 -10.87 -5.35 -23.44
CA PHE A 81 -9.60 -6.03 -23.56
C PHE A 81 -9.75 -7.42 -24.19
N ASP A 82 -8.71 -7.84 -24.88
CA ASP A 82 -8.60 -9.14 -25.56
C ASP A 82 -7.18 -9.67 -25.43
N ILE A 83 -7.06 -10.98 -25.68
CA ILE A 83 -5.77 -11.67 -25.84
C ILE A 83 -5.49 -11.82 -27.33
N SER A 84 -4.33 -11.37 -27.78
CA SER A 84 -3.90 -11.38 -29.17
C SER A 84 -2.62 -12.19 -29.37
N ASP A 85 -2.48 -12.82 -30.52
CA ASP A 85 -1.24 -13.47 -30.96
C ASP A 85 -0.16 -12.44 -31.36
N THR A 86 -0.52 -11.19 -31.55
CA THR A 86 0.38 -10.08 -31.87
C THR A 86 0.26 -9.00 -30.80
N ALA A 87 1.40 -8.49 -30.35
CA ALA A 87 1.41 -7.29 -29.49
C ALA A 87 0.77 -6.09 -30.21
N SER A 88 0.24 -5.14 -29.44
CA SER A 88 -0.21 -3.88 -30.00
C SER A 88 1.00 -3.07 -30.45
N ASP A 89 1.02 -2.65 -31.73
CA ASP A 89 2.09 -1.81 -32.28
C ASP A 89 1.92 -0.32 -31.92
N VAL A 90 0.99 0.01 -31.03
CA VAL A 90 0.71 1.40 -30.63
C VAL A 90 1.73 1.86 -29.61
N SER A 91 2.59 2.77 -30.04
CA SER A 91 3.53 3.48 -29.16
C SER A 91 2.86 4.69 -28.49
N PRO A 92 3.18 4.98 -27.23
CA PRO A 92 2.71 6.22 -26.60
C PRO A 92 3.38 7.45 -27.23
N GLN A 93 2.70 8.59 -27.16
CA GLN A 93 3.22 9.88 -27.68
C GLN A 93 4.50 10.32 -26.95
N HIS A 94 4.53 10.12 -25.64
CA HIS A 94 5.69 10.30 -24.77
C HIS A 94 6.03 8.96 -24.12
N GLN A 95 7.29 8.77 -23.78
CA GLN A 95 7.75 7.56 -23.11
C GLN A 95 8.56 7.95 -21.87
N VAL A 96 8.49 7.12 -20.84
CA VAL A 96 9.44 7.22 -19.72
C VAL A 96 10.71 6.48 -20.12
N THR A 97 11.83 7.17 -20.03
CA THR A 97 13.14 6.55 -20.15
C THR A 97 13.93 6.74 -18.86
N VAL A 98 14.67 5.72 -18.46
CA VAL A 98 15.54 5.74 -17.29
C VAL A 98 16.94 5.34 -17.73
N THR A 99 17.91 6.19 -17.44
CA THR A 99 19.32 5.96 -17.76
C THR A 99 20.13 5.94 -16.47
N GLU A 100 20.88 4.88 -16.25
CA GLU A 100 21.77 4.76 -15.10
C GLU A 100 23.08 5.50 -15.35
N SER A 101 23.55 6.25 -14.35
CA SER A 101 24.83 6.94 -14.31
C SER A 101 25.52 6.71 -12.95
N GLU A 102 26.78 7.13 -12.83
CA GLU A 102 27.48 7.11 -11.53
C GLU A 102 26.78 7.98 -10.48
N ALA A 103 26.15 9.09 -10.91
CA ALA A 103 25.45 10.03 -10.04
C ALA A 103 24.03 9.58 -9.63
N GLY A 104 23.47 8.55 -10.26
CA GLY A 104 22.13 8.05 -10.00
C GLY A 104 21.35 7.70 -11.27
N TYR A 105 20.02 7.72 -11.18
CA TYR A 105 19.15 7.50 -12.33
C TYR A 105 18.66 8.82 -12.92
N GLU A 106 18.89 9.03 -14.21
CA GLU A 106 18.28 10.10 -14.99
C GLU A 106 16.95 9.61 -15.57
N VAL A 107 15.88 10.36 -15.33
CA VAL A 107 14.53 10.02 -15.76
C VAL A 107 14.01 11.10 -16.69
N ASP A 108 13.45 10.70 -17.84
CA ASP A 108 12.77 11.59 -18.78
C ASP A 108 11.36 11.04 -19.06
N THR A 109 10.33 11.84 -18.77
CA THR A 109 8.92 11.52 -19.03
C THR A 109 8.43 12.00 -20.41
N GLY A 110 9.30 12.70 -21.15
CA GLY A 110 8.97 13.41 -22.37
C GLY A 110 8.46 14.86 -22.15
N VAL A 111 8.23 15.27 -20.89
CA VAL A 111 7.87 16.65 -20.50
C VAL A 111 8.61 17.10 -19.23
N LEU A 112 9.00 16.19 -18.37
CA LEU A 112 9.76 16.41 -17.15
C LEU A 112 11.02 15.54 -17.17
N ARG A 113 12.20 16.13 -16.98
CA ARG A 113 13.47 15.43 -16.76
C ARG A 113 14.00 15.77 -15.39
N PHE A 114 14.56 14.76 -14.73
CA PHE A 114 15.15 14.90 -13.40
C PHE A 114 16.13 13.77 -13.12
N ARG A 115 16.89 13.90 -12.04
CA ARG A 115 17.77 12.83 -11.55
C ARG A 115 17.37 12.40 -10.14
N VAL A 116 17.40 11.09 -9.89
CA VAL A 116 17.33 10.48 -8.55
C VAL A 116 18.79 10.20 -8.11
N PRO A 117 19.32 10.93 -7.12
CA PRO A 117 20.73 10.83 -6.75
C PRO A 117 21.02 9.57 -5.93
N ARG A 118 22.32 9.14 -5.93
CA ARG A 118 22.83 8.06 -5.06
C ARG A 118 23.36 8.57 -3.72
N ASP A 119 23.67 9.84 -3.64
CA ASP A 119 24.18 10.47 -2.43
C ASP A 119 23.02 11.00 -1.60
N GLY A 120 22.47 10.14 -0.75
CA GLY A 120 21.29 10.42 0.06
C GLY A 120 19.95 10.27 -0.67
N PHE A 121 18.86 10.28 0.08
CA PHE A 121 17.51 10.35 -0.47
C PHE A 121 17.01 11.80 -0.46
N LEU A 122 17.39 12.52 -1.48
CA LEU A 122 16.72 13.74 -1.91
C LEU A 122 15.71 13.30 -2.97
N PRO A 123 14.42 13.63 -2.90
CA PRO A 123 13.44 13.08 -3.84
C PRO A 123 13.91 13.12 -5.28
N ILE A 124 14.27 14.30 -5.76
CA ILE A 124 14.88 14.48 -7.09
C ILE A 124 15.77 15.75 -7.14
N CYS A 125 16.62 15.82 -8.15
CA CYS A 125 17.45 16.97 -8.47
C CYS A 125 17.54 17.18 -9.99
N ASP A 126 18.21 18.26 -10.43
CA ASP A 126 18.43 18.61 -11.85
C ASP A 126 17.11 18.70 -12.66
N ILE A 127 16.13 19.44 -12.15
CA ILE A 127 14.77 19.45 -12.66
C ILE A 127 14.63 20.31 -13.92
N VAL A 128 14.15 19.72 -15.00
CA VAL A 128 13.89 20.38 -16.30
C VAL A 128 12.43 20.12 -16.73
N LEU A 129 11.64 21.15 -16.86
CA LEU A 129 10.26 21.11 -17.33
C LEU A 129 10.14 21.73 -18.73
N HIS A 130 9.61 20.99 -19.71
CA HIS A 130 9.47 21.45 -21.11
C HIS A 130 10.76 22.10 -21.65
N ASP A 131 11.92 21.41 -21.46
CA ASP A 131 13.26 21.85 -21.83
C ASP A 131 13.77 23.12 -21.13
N LYS A 132 13.04 23.64 -20.14
CA LYS A 132 13.46 24.75 -19.29
C LYS A 132 13.92 24.22 -17.95
N LYS A 133 15.17 24.50 -17.54
CA LYS A 133 15.66 24.21 -16.21
C LYS A 133 14.88 25.04 -15.18
N LEU A 134 14.40 24.36 -14.13
CA LEU A 134 13.79 25.00 -12.98
C LEU A 134 14.83 25.10 -11.87
N TRP A 135 14.99 26.29 -11.29
CA TRP A 135 15.81 26.60 -10.11
C TRP A 135 17.25 26.06 -10.16
N ASP A 136 17.86 25.86 -9.01
CA ASP A 136 19.17 25.26 -8.82
C ASP A 136 19.16 23.72 -9.00
N ASP A 137 20.33 23.08 -8.85
CA ASP A 137 20.47 21.65 -9.11
C ASP A 137 19.82 20.79 -8.02
N MET A 138 19.77 21.27 -6.76
CA MET A 138 19.34 20.48 -5.59
C MET A 138 18.35 21.22 -4.69
N PRO A 139 17.10 21.45 -5.12
CA PRO A 139 16.14 22.25 -4.36
C PRO A 139 15.50 21.50 -3.18
N PHE A 140 15.62 20.18 -3.12
CA PHE A 140 15.14 19.37 -1.99
C PHE A 140 16.23 19.09 -0.98
N GLN A 141 15.89 19.17 0.33
CA GLN A 141 16.85 18.97 1.43
C GLN A 141 16.85 17.53 2.00
N GLY A 142 16.03 16.62 1.43
CA GLY A 142 15.81 15.28 1.96
C GLY A 142 14.68 15.26 2.99
N PHE A 143 14.57 14.14 3.69
CA PHE A 143 13.60 13.97 4.79
C PHE A 143 14.34 14.12 6.12
N ASP A 144 14.02 15.18 6.84
CA ASP A 144 14.57 15.46 8.17
C ASP A 144 13.70 14.81 9.24
N LEU A 145 14.32 14.00 10.08
CA LEU A 145 13.71 13.19 11.12
C LEU A 145 14.27 13.59 12.49
N THR A 146 13.41 13.84 13.48
CA THR A 146 13.83 14.05 14.87
C THR A 146 13.28 12.91 15.74
N LEU A 147 14.20 12.17 16.40
CA LEU A 147 13.88 11.08 17.32
C LEU A 147 14.51 11.35 18.69
N ASP A 148 13.72 11.24 19.75
CA ASP A 148 14.18 11.55 21.12
C ASP A 148 14.99 12.86 21.18
N GLU A 149 14.49 13.90 20.48
CA GLU A 149 15.11 15.24 20.34
C GLU A 149 16.44 15.26 19.55
N GLN A 150 16.86 14.14 18.95
CA GLN A 150 18.06 14.07 18.12
C GLN A 150 17.71 14.18 16.63
N PRO A 151 18.38 15.05 15.87
CA PRO A 151 18.13 15.24 14.44
C PRO A 151 18.87 14.17 13.59
N PHE A 152 18.17 13.68 12.59
CA PHE A 152 18.66 12.79 11.53
C PHE A 152 18.11 13.27 10.19
N SER A 153 18.72 12.86 9.08
CA SER A 153 18.25 13.20 7.74
C SER A 153 18.54 12.06 6.77
N THR A 154 17.78 12.02 5.67
CA THR A 154 18.09 11.15 4.53
C THR A 154 19.06 11.81 3.55
N ARG A 155 19.45 13.06 3.79
CA ARG A 155 20.40 13.81 2.95
C ARG A 155 21.81 13.25 3.04
N GLU A 156 22.21 12.82 4.23
CA GLU A 156 23.53 12.27 4.49
C GLU A 156 23.54 10.76 4.19
N GLY A 157 24.71 10.24 3.88
CA GLY A 157 24.91 8.81 3.62
C GLY A 157 24.61 8.40 2.18
N THR A 158 24.84 7.13 1.89
CA THR A 158 24.61 6.53 0.58
C THR A 158 23.32 5.73 0.60
N VAL A 159 22.62 5.69 -0.53
CA VAL A 159 21.42 4.87 -0.73
C VAL A 159 21.66 3.85 -1.84
N GLU A 160 21.00 2.70 -1.70
CA GLU A 160 20.89 1.70 -2.76
C GLU A 160 19.68 2.06 -3.64
N LEU A 161 19.92 2.16 -4.94
CA LEU A 161 18.88 2.41 -5.95
C LEU A 161 18.61 1.15 -6.74
N GLU A 162 17.35 0.74 -6.81
CA GLU A 162 16.85 -0.39 -7.59
C GLU A 162 15.80 0.09 -8.59
N LEU A 163 15.95 -0.25 -9.87
CA LEU A 163 14.91 0.01 -10.86
C LEU A 163 13.86 -1.10 -10.77
N GLU A 164 12.84 -0.88 -9.92
CA GLU A 164 11.78 -1.85 -9.60
C GLU A 164 10.85 -2.10 -10.80
N GLU A 165 10.64 -1.05 -11.60
CA GLU A 165 9.84 -1.13 -12.83
C GLU A 165 10.39 -0.17 -13.89
N THR A 166 10.48 -0.64 -15.12
CA THR A 166 10.84 0.17 -16.28
C THR A 166 9.96 -0.16 -17.47
N GLY A 167 9.54 0.85 -18.19
CA GLY A 167 8.77 0.69 -19.41
C GLY A 167 8.30 2.03 -19.98
N PRO A 168 7.65 2.01 -21.14
CA PRO A 168 7.38 3.23 -21.86
C PRO A 168 6.32 4.14 -21.20
N LEU A 169 5.48 3.59 -20.31
CA LEU A 169 4.39 4.36 -19.69
C LEU A 169 4.65 4.71 -18.23
N ARG A 170 5.44 3.90 -17.53
CA ARG A 170 5.70 4.04 -16.10
C ARG A 170 7.07 3.50 -15.75
N ALA A 171 7.76 4.21 -14.85
CA ALA A 171 8.96 3.72 -14.19
C ALA A 171 8.85 3.90 -12.69
N VAL A 172 9.46 2.97 -11.92
CA VAL A 172 9.53 3.01 -10.46
C VAL A 172 10.96 2.76 -10.02
N ILE A 173 11.50 3.69 -9.26
CA ILE A 173 12.82 3.57 -8.63
C ILE A 173 12.60 3.37 -7.13
N LEU A 174 13.07 2.25 -6.61
CA LEU A 174 13.12 1.94 -5.19
C LEU A 174 14.45 2.43 -4.62
N ILE A 175 14.39 3.09 -3.47
CA ILE A 175 15.52 3.66 -2.75
C ILE A 175 15.54 3.00 -1.37
N LYS A 176 16.67 2.40 -1.00
CA LYS A 176 16.89 1.79 0.31
C LYS A 176 18.06 2.47 1.01
N GLY A 177 17.95 2.71 2.30
CA GLY A 177 18.99 3.34 3.09
C GLY A 177 18.60 3.48 4.55
N LYS A 178 19.21 4.44 5.21
CA LYS A 178 18.93 4.81 6.61
C LYS A 178 18.89 6.33 6.75
N HIS A 179 18.24 6.80 7.82
CA HIS A 179 18.41 8.17 8.27
C HIS A 179 19.73 8.26 9.05
N GLN A 180 20.47 9.35 8.85
CA GLN A 180 21.79 9.53 9.46
C GLN A 180 21.91 10.93 10.08
N ASN A 181 22.61 11.04 11.20
CA ASN A 181 22.95 12.34 11.79
C ASN A 181 24.32 12.85 11.31
N ALA A 182 24.66 14.07 11.71
CA ALA A 182 25.94 14.70 11.33
C ALA A 182 27.20 13.94 11.83
N ASP A 183 27.07 13.11 12.85
CA ASP A 183 28.17 12.29 13.39
C ASP A 183 28.27 10.92 12.68
N GLY A 184 27.43 10.66 11.69
CA GLY A 184 27.39 9.40 10.95
C GLY A 184 26.66 8.27 11.67
N VAL A 185 25.89 8.58 12.72
CA VAL A 185 25.04 7.59 13.41
C VAL A 185 23.80 7.36 12.60
N GLU A 186 23.53 6.10 12.28
CA GLU A 186 22.35 5.67 11.53
C GLU A 186 21.20 5.32 12.46
N THR A 187 19.97 5.54 11.97
CA THR A 187 18.73 5.13 12.61
C THR A 187 17.66 4.87 11.56
N PHE A 188 16.58 4.22 11.94
CA PHE A 188 15.42 3.86 11.14
C PHE A 188 15.76 3.53 9.68
N ASP A 189 15.49 2.31 9.27
CA ASP A 189 15.58 1.96 7.86
C ASP A 189 14.65 2.82 7.03
N LEU A 190 15.10 3.15 5.84
CA LEU A 190 14.39 3.94 4.84
C LEU A 190 14.07 3.09 3.63
N ASN A 191 12.80 3.10 3.21
CA ASN A 191 12.39 2.71 1.87
C ASN A 191 11.71 3.90 1.19
N GLY A 192 12.30 4.39 0.11
CA GLY A 192 11.71 5.43 -0.73
C GLY A 192 11.26 4.84 -2.08
N ARG A 193 10.28 5.47 -2.72
CA ARG A 193 9.93 5.18 -4.12
C ARG A 193 9.66 6.46 -4.87
N ILE A 194 10.19 6.54 -6.09
CA ILE A 194 9.86 7.58 -7.06
C ILE A 194 9.16 6.91 -8.22
N THR A 195 7.92 7.33 -8.49
CA THR A 195 7.14 6.86 -9.64
C THR A 195 6.97 7.97 -10.65
N ALA A 196 7.36 7.73 -11.90
CA ALA A 196 7.22 8.65 -13.02
C ALA A 196 6.32 8.06 -14.12
N TYR A 197 5.60 8.92 -14.82
CA TYR A 197 4.62 8.55 -15.84
C TYR A 197 4.87 9.29 -17.16
N ALA A 198 4.68 8.60 -18.28
CA ALA A 198 4.86 9.15 -19.63
C ALA A 198 4.00 10.41 -19.86
N GLY A 199 4.63 11.47 -20.33
CA GLY A 199 3.97 12.74 -20.64
C GLY A 199 3.39 13.48 -19.45
N LYS A 200 3.81 13.15 -18.21
CA LYS A 200 3.32 13.82 -17.00
C LYS A 200 4.40 14.71 -16.38
N PRO A 201 4.02 15.94 -15.96
CA PRO A 201 4.92 16.87 -15.30
C PRO A 201 4.94 16.69 -13.78
N TYR A 202 4.59 15.49 -13.29
CA TYR A 202 4.57 15.16 -11.88
C TYR A 202 5.14 13.79 -11.60
N ILE A 203 5.56 13.60 -10.37
CA ILE A 203 6.02 12.32 -9.82
C ILE A 203 5.29 12.03 -8.51
N GLU A 204 5.14 10.75 -8.20
CA GLU A 204 4.77 10.33 -6.85
C GLU A 204 6.03 9.97 -6.08
N VAL A 205 6.11 10.46 -4.83
CA VAL A 205 7.20 10.18 -3.90
C VAL A 205 6.64 9.45 -2.70
N GLU A 206 7.26 8.33 -2.35
CA GLU A 206 6.98 7.63 -1.11
C GLU A 206 8.20 7.67 -0.19
N HIS A 207 7.94 7.85 1.09
CA HIS A 207 8.89 7.73 2.16
C HIS A 207 8.32 6.79 3.20
N GLN A 208 9.00 5.69 3.48
CA GLN A 208 8.71 4.79 4.58
C GLN A 208 9.90 4.78 5.53
N PHE A 209 9.63 5.05 6.80
CA PHE A 209 10.58 4.75 7.87
C PHE A 209 10.21 3.44 8.55
N ILE A 210 11.21 2.73 9.08
CA ILE A 210 11.03 1.47 9.82
C ILE A 210 11.95 1.48 11.02
N HIS A 211 11.40 1.24 12.23
CA HIS A 211 12.17 1.14 13.46
C HIS A 211 12.85 -0.23 13.57
N THR A 212 14.09 -0.31 13.13
CA THR A 212 14.92 -1.53 13.17
C THR A 212 15.99 -1.51 14.27
N GLU A 213 15.97 -0.50 15.14
CA GLU A 213 16.93 -0.35 16.22
C GLU A 213 16.69 -1.34 17.37
N GLU A 214 17.70 -1.54 18.23
CA GLU A 214 17.61 -2.44 19.41
C GLU A 214 16.66 -1.88 20.49
N GLN A 215 16.49 -0.57 20.56
CA GLN A 215 15.58 0.08 21.49
C GLN A 215 14.14 -0.37 21.25
N SER A 216 13.46 -0.77 22.32
CA SER A 216 12.06 -1.24 22.21
C SER A 216 11.09 -0.14 21.79
N LYS A 217 11.46 1.12 21.95
CA LYS A 217 10.65 2.30 21.62
C LYS A 217 11.53 3.52 21.40
N LEU A 218 11.12 4.40 20.51
CA LEU A 218 11.66 5.73 20.26
C LEU A 218 10.51 6.71 20.11
N MET A 219 10.75 7.98 20.41
CA MET A 219 9.75 9.04 20.28
C MET A 219 10.02 9.84 19.00
N LEU A 220 9.08 9.81 18.09
CA LEU A 220 9.12 10.62 16.86
C LEU A 220 8.64 12.04 17.21
N ASN A 221 9.53 13.02 17.16
CA ASN A 221 9.23 14.43 17.41
C ASN A 221 8.87 15.17 16.12
N ALA A 222 9.55 14.90 15.01
CA ALA A 222 9.27 15.52 13.72
C ALA A 222 9.70 14.66 12.54
N LEU A 223 9.02 14.83 11.39
CA LEU A 223 9.43 14.31 10.09
C LEU A 223 9.00 15.28 9.00
N ASN A 224 9.96 15.88 8.31
CA ASN A 224 9.73 16.94 7.33
C ASN A 224 10.41 16.65 6.00
N LEU A 225 9.75 17.03 4.89
CA LEU A 225 10.38 17.21 3.58
C LEU A 225 10.40 18.70 3.27
N THR A 226 11.59 19.25 2.98
CA THR A 226 11.76 20.68 2.68
C THR A 226 12.22 20.88 1.23
N PHE A 227 11.59 21.84 0.57
CA PHE A 227 11.95 22.34 -0.75
C PHE A 227 12.38 23.81 -0.60
N THR A 228 13.61 24.11 -0.97
CA THR A 228 14.23 25.45 -0.88
C THR A 228 14.92 25.78 -2.21
N PRO A 229 14.20 26.34 -3.18
CA PRO A 229 14.78 26.72 -4.45
C PRO A 229 15.69 27.94 -4.29
N ASP A 230 16.88 27.91 -4.88
CA ASP A 230 17.74 29.09 -4.96
C ASP A 230 17.23 30.02 -6.06
N THR A 231 16.62 31.12 -5.66
CA THR A 231 16.06 32.12 -6.57
C THR A 231 16.06 33.52 -5.95
N ASN A 232 16.24 34.52 -6.80
CA ASN A 232 16.11 35.93 -6.44
C ASN A 232 14.71 36.49 -6.74
N SER A 233 13.80 35.66 -7.22
CA SER A 233 12.44 36.04 -7.59
C SER A 233 11.55 36.22 -6.37
N SER A 234 10.49 37.02 -6.48
CA SER A 234 9.44 37.08 -5.48
C SER A 234 8.37 36.04 -5.81
N PRO A 235 8.25 34.96 -5.01
CA PRO A 235 7.30 33.91 -5.33
C PRO A 235 5.86 34.32 -5.06
N GLN A 236 4.93 33.64 -5.73
CA GLN A 236 3.52 33.56 -5.40
C GLN A 236 3.27 32.26 -4.64
N LEU A 237 2.47 32.33 -3.58
CA LEU A 237 2.22 31.22 -2.69
C LEU A 237 0.73 30.90 -2.67
N ALA A 238 0.39 29.61 -2.67
CA ALA A 238 -0.98 29.16 -2.48
C ALA A 238 -1.05 27.93 -1.58
N LEU A 239 -2.21 27.72 -0.97
CA LEU A 239 -2.52 26.55 -0.16
C LEU A 239 -3.98 26.18 -0.38
N GLY A 240 -4.25 24.90 -0.60
CA GLY A 240 -5.58 24.34 -0.76
C GLY A 240 -5.89 23.26 0.25
N GLN A 241 -7.05 23.40 0.93
CA GLN A 241 -7.53 22.47 1.92
C GLN A 241 -9.05 22.41 1.88
N GLY A 242 -9.64 21.27 2.06
CA GLY A 242 -11.09 21.17 2.19
C GLY A 242 -11.63 19.76 2.18
N TYR A 243 -12.85 19.60 2.72
CA TYR A 243 -13.54 18.31 2.82
C TYR A 243 -14.51 18.07 1.66
N TYR A 244 -15.36 19.06 1.35
CA TYR A 244 -16.37 18.95 0.27
C TYR A 244 -15.97 19.73 -0.99
N ARG A 245 -15.22 20.77 -0.80
CA ARG A 245 -14.57 21.57 -1.85
C ARG A 245 -13.26 22.08 -1.30
N THR A 246 -12.28 22.26 -2.16
CA THR A 246 -11.03 22.89 -1.80
C THR A 246 -11.23 24.40 -1.64
N ASP A 247 -10.82 24.92 -0.50
CA ASP A 247 -10.68 26.36 -0.25
C ASP A 247 -9.23 26.73 -0.55
N ILE A 248 -9.02 27.66 -1.47
CA ILE A 248 -7.70 28.06 -1.95
C ILE A 248 -7.34 29.42 -1.37
N GLN A 249 -6.27 29.45 -0.58
CA GLN A 249 -5.70 30.66 -0.02
C GLN A 249 -4.46 31.06 -0.82
N GLN A 250 -4.20 32.38 -0.92
CA GLN A 250 -3.03 32.93 -1.59
C GLN A 250 -2.35 33.98 -0.70
N SER A 251 -1.03 34.09 -0.79
CA SER A 251 -0.22 35.07 -0.04
C SER A 251 1.05 35.42 -0.83
N ASP A 252 1.65 36.54 -0.49
CA ASP A 252 2.99 36.95 -0.94
C ASP A 252 4.05 36.87 0.19
N THR A 253 3.66 36.40 1.37
CA THR A 253 4.54 36.28 2.55
C THR A 253 4.66 34.87 3.07
N SER A 254 3.57 34.28 3.54
CA SER A 254 3.50 32.90 4.04
C SER A 254 2.08 32.38 4.16
N LEU A 255 1.92 31.06 4.10
CA LEU A 255 0.70 30.31 4.41
C LEU A 255 1.07 29.06 5.20
N GLU A 256 0.20 28.69 6.12
CA GLU A 256 0.36 27.49 6.93
C GLU A 256 -1.00 26.86 7.24
N MET A 257 -1.04 25.52 7.23
CA MET A 257 -2.21 24.76 7.64
C MET A 257 -1.80 23.48 8.35
N SER A 258 -2.34 23.27 9.55
CA SER A 258 -2.13 22.07 10.35
C SER A 258 -3.39 21.22 10.44
N LEU A 259 -3.22 19.90 10.37
CA LEU A 259 -4.21 18.88 10.68
C LEU A 259 -3.76 18.21 11.99
N THR A 260 -4.42 18.55 13.10
CA THR A 260 -4.03 18.13 14.44
C THR A 260 -4.97 17.06 15.00
N THR A 261 -4.56 16.40 16.09
CA THR A 261 -5.40 15.45 16.84
C THR A 261 -6.70 16.11 17.34
N GLU A 262 -6.66 17.38 17.70
CA GLU A 262 -7.84 18.13 18.16
C GLU A 262 -8.86 18.32 17.04
N THR A 263 -8.39 18.43 15.78
CA THR A 263 -9.25 18.62 14.60
C THR A 263 -9.93 17.33 14.16
N LEU A 264 -9.24 16.18 14.27
CA LEU A 264 -9.66 14.92 13.65
C LEU A 264 -9.74 13.74 14.63
N LEU A 265 -9.75 14.00 15.94
CA LEU A 265 -9.81 12.93 16.95
C LEU A 265 -11.24 12.36 17.06
N TYR A 266 -11.60 11.45 16.17
CA TYR A 266 -12.85 10.70 16.24
C TYR A 266 -12.78 9.39 15.45
N GLN A 267 -13.72 8.48 15.71
CA GLN A 267 -14.00 7.29 14.93
C GLN A 267 -15.11 7.60 13.93
N ALA A 268 -14.92 7.21 12.69
CA ALA A 268 -15.88 7.42 11.63
C ALA A 268 -16.41 6.08 11.09
N ASN A 269 -17.71 6.00 10.87
CA ASN A 269 -18.39 4.86 10.27
C ASN A 269 -18.76 5.09 8.79
N GLU A 270 -18.38 6.26 8.25
CA GLU A 270 -18.59 6.56 6.84
C GLU A 270 -17.66 5.72 5.96
N HIS A 271 -18.23 5.06 5.00
CA HIS A 271 -17.49 4.14 4.13
C HIS A 271 -16.55 4.85 3.14
N PHE A 272 -16.76 6.11 2.83
CA PHE A 272 -15.90 6.87 1.91
C PHE A 272 -14.54 7.27 2.52
N ILE A 273 -14.38 7.20 3.83
CA ILE A 273 -13.16 7.66 4.51
C ILE A 273 -11.90 6.86 4.11
N ASP A 274 -12.06 5.63 3.67
CA ASP A 274 -10.93 4.81 3.21
C ASP A 274 -10.34 5.35 1.90
N SER A 275 -11.16 5.98 1.05
CA SER A 275 -10.71 6.53 -0.23
C SER A 275 -10.39 8.00 -0.15
N PHE A 276 -11.30 8.82 0.37
CA PHE A 276 -11.16 10.26 0.38
C PHE A 276 -11.85 10.89 1.59
N TYR A 277 -11.17 11.87 2.20
CA TYR A 277 -11.75 12.69 3.26
C TYR A 277 -11.61 14.19 2.98
N GLY A 278 -10.49 14.62 2.41
CA GLY A 278 -10.26 16.02 2.07
C GLY A 278 -9.02 16.20 1.20
N ASP A 279 -8.93 17.36 0.56
CA ASP A 279 -7.76 17.77 -0.21
C ASP A 279 -6.77 18.54 0.68
N PHE A 280 -5.46 18.41 0.41
CA PHE A 280 -4.41 19.02 1.21
C PHE A 280 -3.15 19.19 0.38
N TRP A 281 -2.88 20.44 -0.09
CA TRP A 281 -1.76 20.77 -0.95
C TRP A 281 -1.25 22.19 -0.71
N VAL A 282 -0.01 22.45 -1.14
CA VAL A 282 0.68 23.73 -1.08
C VAL A 282 1.39 23.98 -2.38
N ASP A 283 1.49 25.24 -2.79
CA ASP A 283 2.12 25.68 -4.04
C ASP A 283 3.10 26.82 -3.79
N TRP A 284 4.25 26.72 -4.41
CA TRP A 284 5.27 27.75 -4.51
C TRP A 284 5.64 27.93 -5.98
N ARG A 285 5.57 29.16 -6.50
CA ARG A 285 5.91 29.46 -7.89
C ARG A 285 6.59 30.79 -8.06
N ASP A 286 7.53 30.87 -9.00
CA ASP A 286 8.18 32.08 -9.48
C ASP A 286 8.10 32.19 -11.01
N ASP A 287 8.86 33.14 -11.61
CA ASP A 287 8.91 33.32 -13.08
C ASP A 287 9.51 32.12 -13.83
N SER A 288 10.19 31.21 -13.12
CA SER A 288 10.78 29.99 -13.70
C SER A 288 9.77 28.88 -13.87
N GLY A 289 8.84 28.77 -12.93
CA GLY A 289 7.81 27.73 -12.85
C GLY A 289 7.36 27.54 -11.42
N GLY A 290 6.65 26.46 -11.13
CA GLY A 290 6.14 26.17 -9.79
C GLY A 290 6.23 24.70 -9.40
N LEU A 291 6.15 24.47 -8.10
CA LEU A 291 5.98 23.17 -7.47
C LEU A 291 4.74 23.18 -6.60
N THR A 292 3.78 22.31 -6.92
CA THR A 292 2.69 21.97 -6.01
C THR A 292 2.99 20.65 -5.31
N CYS A 293 2.93 20.65 -3.99
CA CYS A 293 3.12 19.47 -3.14
C CYS A 293 1.78 19.05 -2.53
N SER A 294 1.29 17.83 -2.83
CA SER A 294 0.06 17.28 -2.25
C SER A 294 0.37 16.09 -1.37
N MET A 295 -0.23 16.02 -0.17
CA MET A 295 -0.13 14.86 0.73
C MET A 295 -1.31 13.93 0.54
N HIS A 296 -1.04 12.64 0.27
CA HIS A 296 -2.07 11.63 0.14
C HIS A 296 -2.67 11.28 1.50
N GLN A 297 -4.00 11.30 1.58
CA GLN A 297 -4.76 10.93 2.79
C GLN A 297 -4.24 11.61 4.08
N ALA A 298 -3.89 12.90 3.96
CA ALA A 298 -3.34 13.67 5.08
C ALA A 298 -4.31 13.71 6.29
N HIS A 299 -5.61 13.90 6.03
CA HIS A 299 -6.64 13.94 7.08
C HIS A 299 -6.76 12.62 7.82
N GLN A 300 -6.68 11.49 7.09
CA GLN A 300 -6.77 10.16 7.69
C GLN A 300 -5.52 9.82 8.53
N ASN A 301 -4.36 10.34 8.11
CA ASN A 301 -3.05 10.07 8.72
C ASN A 301 -2.53 11.23 9.59
N PHE A 302 -3.43 12.04 10.16
CA PHE A 302 -2.99 13.15 11.01
C PHE A 302 -2.08 12.69 12.18
N PRO A 303 -1.24 13.55 12.79
CA PRO A 303 -1.08 14.98 12.46
C PRO A 303 -0.30 15.20 11.17
N LYS A 304 -0.57 16.29 10.48
CA LYS A 304 0.12 16.73 9.27
C LYS A 304 0.12 18.26 9.21
N LYS A 305 1.15 18.83 8.55
CA LYS A 305 1.22 20.26 8.37
C LYS A 305 1.83 20.60 7.01
N LEU A 306 1.30 21.59 6.35
CA LEU A 306 1.89 22.22 5.18
C LEU A 306 2.18 23.68 5.49
N SER A 307 3.38 24.13 5.16
CA SER A 307 3.76 25.53 5.24
C SER A 307 4.52 25.93 3.97
N VAL A 308 4.32 27.18 3.57
CA VAL A 308 5.01 27.80 2.45
C VAL A 308 5.31 29.25 2.78
N ASN A 309 6.50 29.68 2.44
CA ASN A 309 6.94 31.06 2.57
C ASN A 309 7.82 31.42 1.37
N ARG A 310 8.48 32.58 1.41
CA ARG A 310 9.34 33.02 0.32
C ARG A 310 10.53 32.09 0.07
N ASP A 311 11.00 31.39 1.09
CA ASP A 311 12.17 30.55 1.02
C ASP A 311 11.85 29.14 0.48
N GLY A 312 10.56 28.74 0.49
CA GLY A 312 10.14 27.45 -0.07
C GLY A 312 8.94 26.80 0.62
N ILE A 313 8.87 25.48 0.52
CA ILE A 313 7.80 24.63 1.06
C ILE A 313 8.37 23.71 2.15
N THR A 314 7.61 23.52 3.23
CA THR A 314 7.83 22.43 4.19
C THR A 314 6.58 21.56 4.28
N CYS A 315 6.75 20.28 3.98
CA CYS A 315 5.75 19.24 4.14
C CYS A 315 6.05 18.46 5.43
N SER A 316 5.38 18.77 6.54
CA SER A 316 5.53 18.06 7.80
C SER A 316 4.66 16.80 7.80
N LEU A 317 5.30 15.66 7.58
CA LEU A 317 4.70 14.33 7.67
C LEU A 317 4.44 13.93 9.13
N TYR A 318 5.18 14.55 10.05
CA TYR A 318 4.90 14.65 11.47
C TYR A 318 5.37 16.02 11.96
N PRO A 319 4.45 16.92 12.37
CA PRO A 319 4.82 18.27 12.82
C PRO A 319 5.52 18.27 14.18
N GLU A 320 6.51 19.15 14.35
CA GLU A 320 7.26 19.25 15.62
C GLU A 320 6.48 19.91 16.77
N ASP A 321 5.42 20.65 16.45
CA ASP A 321 4.52 21.28 17.41
C ASP A 321 3.45 20.33 17.99
N GLU A 322 3.48 19.05 17.58
CA GLU A 322 2.65 17.98 18.12
C GLU A 322 3.36 17.21 19.25
N ASN A 323 2.57 16.50 20.07
CA ASN A 323 3.14 15.59 21.07
C ASN A 323 3.92 14.47 20.38
N PRO A 324 5.13 14.11 20.88
CA PRO A 324 5.91 13.06 20.26
C PRO A 324 5.16 11.74 20.11
N ALA A 325 5.22 11.12 18.93
CA ALA A 325 4.58 9.85 18.68
C ALA A 325 5.45 8.67 19.10
N LEU A 326 4.84 7.68 19.77
CA LEU A 326 5.51 6.44 20.16
C LEU A 326 5.71 5.53 18.96
N VAL A 327 6.95 5.24 18.58
CA VAL A 327 7.31 4.26 17.57
C VAL A 327 7.93 3.04 18.25
N LEU A 328 7.24 1.90 18.19
CA LEU A 328 7.70 0.65 18.78
C LEU A 328 8.61 -0.12 17.82
N GLN A 329 9.50 -0.94 18.39
CA GLN A 329 10.41 -1.76 17.59
C GLN A 329 9.67 -2.64 16.58
N GLY A 330 10.10 -2.57 15.34
CA GLY A 330 9.52 -3.28 14.22
C GLY A 330 8.37 -2.54 13.51
N MET A 331 7.89 -1.41 14.03
CA MET A 331 6.90 -0.58 13.34
C MET A 331 7.54 0.24 12.22
N GLY A 332 6.76 0.51 11.20
CA GLY A 332 7.08 1.48 10.15
C GLY A 332 5.88 2.35 9.80
N LYS A 333 6.10 3.33 8.93
CA LYS A 333 5.04 4.15 8.35
C LYS A 333 5.42 4.67 6.98
N THR A 334 4.52 4.48 6.02
CA THR A 334 4.65 5.00 4.66
C THR A 334 3.85 6.28 4.49
N HIS A 335 4.47 7.30 3.93
CA HIS A 335 3.85 8.53 3.49
C HIS A 335 3.95 8.66 1.97
N ARG A 336 2.94 9.26 1.32
CA ARG A 336 2.91 9.47 -0.12
C ARG A 336 2.66 10.93 -0.43
N LEU A 337 3.46 11.47 -1.36
CA LEU A 337 3.39 12.84 -1.84
C LEU A 337 3.27 12.84 -3.36
N LEU A 338 2.57 13.81 -3.90
CA LEU A 338 2.63 14.18 -5.31
C LEU A 338 3.46 15.47 -5.43
N LEU A 339 4.53 15.44 -6.21
CA LEU A 339 5.30 16.60 -6.59
C LEU A 339 4.93 16.96 -8.03
N HIS A 340 4.16 18.03 -8.21
CA HIS A 340 3.68 18.49 -9.52
C HIS A 340 4.41 19.76 -9.92
N PHE A 341 5.25 19.66 -10.96
CA PHE A 341 5.99 20.77 -11.56
C PHE A 341 5.13 21.39 -12.66
N HIS A 342 5.07 22.73 -12.73
CA HIS A 342 4.19 23.41 -13.66
C HIS A 342 4.72 24.77 -14.11
N PRO A 343 4.27 25.31 -15.28
CA PRO A 343 4.52 26.69 -15.67
C PRO A 343 4.00 27.69 -14.65
N ALA A 344 4.61 28.87 -14.58
CA ALA A 344 4.26 29.91 -13.62
C ALA A 344 2.80 30.41 -13.74
N ASP A 345 2.23 30.34 -14.94
CA ASP A 345 0.87 30.79 -15.26
C ASP A 345 -0.22 29.71 -15.13
N THR A 346 0.12 28.51 -14.61
CA THR A 346 -0.86 27.44 -14.42
C THR A 346 -1.95 27.86 -13.43
N PRO A 347 -3.25 27.75 -13.79
CA PRO A 347 -4.35 28.09 -12.89
C PRO A 347 -4.34 27.25 -11.61
N LEU A 348 -4.64 27.87 -10.47
CA LEU A 348 -4.69 27.16 -9.17
C LEU A 348 -5.77 26.08 -9.14
N GLU A 349 -6.86 26.26 -9.87
CA GLU A 349 -7.93 25.28 -10.01
C GLU A 349 -7.45 24.00 -10.70
N ASP A 350 -6.52 24.10 -11.65
CA ASP A 350 -5.93 22.94 -12.33
C ASP A 350 -5.00 22.16 -11.39
N LEU A 351 -4.25 22.87 -10.53
CA LEU A 351 -3.40 22.28 -9.50
C LEU A 351 -4.25 21.56 -8.44
N SER A 352 -5.33 22.22 -7.97
CA SER A 352 -6.30 21.61 -7.07
C SER A 352 -6.95 20.36 -7.68
N THR A 353 -7.34 20.45 -8.96
CA THR A 353 -7.89 19.31 -9.71
C THR A 353 -6.89 18.15 -9.75
N ARG A 354 -5.61 18.41 -10.03
CA ARG A 354 -4.56 17.36 -10.03
C ARG A 354 -4.37 16.75 -8.63
N SER A 355 -4.37 17.58 -7.59
CA SER A 355 -4.30 17.10 -6.20
C SER A 355 -5.49 16.19 -5.87
N LEU A 356 -6.72 16.58 -6.19
CA LEU A 356 -7.92 15.74 -5.99
C LEU A 356 -7.86 14.43 -6.78
N GLN A 357 -7.33 14.43 -8.00
CA GLN A 357 -7.11 13.22 -8.79
C GLN A 357 -6.09 12.27 -8.13
N PHE A 358 -5.08 12.81 -7.48
CA PHE A 358 -4.12 12.03 -6.71
C PHE A 358 -4.74 11.41 -5.44
N GLN A 359 -5.63 12.14 -4.76
CA GLN A 359 -6.39 11.60 -3.62
C GLN A 359 -7.34 10.46 -4.03
N LEU A 360 -7.86 10.50 -5.24
CA LEU A 360 -8.87 9.58 -5.77
C LEU A 360 -8.37 8.88 -7.06
N PRO A 361 -7.40 7.97 -6.98
CA PRO A 361 -6.91 7.23 -8.15
C PRO A 361 -8.01 6.31 -8.73
N ASP A 362 -7.95 6.04 -10.02
CA ASP A 362 -8.87 5.12 -10.69
C ASP A 362 -8.46 3.66 -10.46
N TYR A 363 -9.42 2.81 -10.08
CA TYR A 363 -9.26 1.36 -9.97
C TYR A 363 -10.24 0.65 -10.91
N PRO A 364 -9.87 0.42 -12.18
CA PRO A 364 -10.73 -0.33 -13.08
C PRO A 364 -10.83 -1.79 -12.68
N SER A 365 -11.99 -2.38 -12.90
CA SER A 365 -12.24 -3.80 -12.61
C SER A 365 -12.64 -4.58 -13.86
N ALA A 366 -12.18 -5.81 -13.97
CA ALA A 366 -12.76 -6.77 -14.90
C ALA A 366 -14.17 -7.16 -14.43
N SER A 367 -14.99 -7.73 -15.33
CA SER A 367 -16.33 -8.16 -14.96
C SER A 367 -16.32 -9.29 -13.91
N ARG A 368 -17.37 -9.38 -13.09
CA ARG A 368 -17.57 -10.49 -12.16
C ARG A 368 -17.44 -11.86 -12.85
N ASP A 369 -18.03 -11.98 -14.05
CA ASP A 369 -17.97 -13.24 -14.82
C ASP A 369 -16.52 -13.59 -15.25
N TRP A 370 -15.69 -12.58 -15.48
CA TRP A 370 -14.27 -12.78 -15.74
C TRP A 370 -13.55 -13.33 -14.50
N TYR A 371 -13.77 -12.73 -13.33
CA TYR A 371 -13.20 -13.22 -12.07
C TYR A 371 -13.69 -14.63 -11.75
N ALA A 372 -14.96 -14.94 -11.94
CA ALA A 372 -15.53 -16.27 -11.73
C ALA A 372 -14.92 -17.33 -12.66
N LYS A 373 -14.76 -16.98 -13.94
CA LYS A 373 -14.20 -17.89 -14.96
C LYS A 373 -12.70 -18.15 -14.78
N ASN A 374 -11.96 -17.12 -14.37
CA ASN A 374 -10.50 -17.14 -14.26
C ASN A 374 -10.05 -17.23 -12.82
N ASN A 375 -10.93 -17.66 -11.92
CA ASN A 375 -10.80 -17.61 -10.47
C ASN A 375 -9.37 -17.93 -9.97
N PRO A 376 -8.62 -16.91 -9.53
CA PRO A 376 -7.25 -17.09 -9.05
C PRO A 376 -7.18 -17.41 -7.55
N TRP A 377 -8.30 -17.31 -6.82
CA TRP A 377 -8.36 -17.48 -5.37
C TRP A 377 -8.84 -18.87 -4.99
N ILE A 378 -10.17 -19.08 -4.95
CA ILE A 378 -10.78 -20.36 -4.60
C ILE A 378 -12.06 -20.54 -5.43
N GLU A 379 -12.19 -21.66 -6.14
CA GLU A 379 -13.33 -21.92 -7.02
C GLU A 379 -14.68 -21.84 -6.33
N GLN A 380 -14.80 -22.34 -5.09
CA GLN A 380 -16.06 -22.37 -4.36
C GLN A 380 -16.57 -20.99 -3.91
N PHE A 381 -15.72 -19.96 -3.98
CA PHE A 381 -16.08 -18.63 -3.49
C PHE A 381 -16.99 -17.86 -4.44
N PHE A 382 -17.02 -18.17 -5.72
CA PHE A 382 -17.85 -17.48 -6.72
C PHE A 382 -19.12 -18.25 -7.06
N PRO A 383 -20.18 -18.18 -6.19
CA PRO A 383 -21.43 -18.84 -6.50
C PRO A 383 -22.12 -18.21 -7.72
N ASP A 384 -22.81 -19.01 -8.54
CA ASP A 384 -23.53 -18.55 -9.73
C ASP A 384 -24.52 -17.42 -9.40
N LYS A 385 -25.14 -17.51 -8.22
CA LYS A 385 -26.07 -16.50 -7.72
C LYS A 385 -25.72 -16.11 -6.29
N LEU A 386 -25.49 -14.81 -6.07
CA LEU A 386 -25.38 -14.24 -4.74
C LEU A 386 -26.77 -13.87 -4.23
N PRO A 387 -27.26 -14.48 -3.13
CA PRO A 387 -28.49 -14.04 -2.51
C PRO A 387 -28.37 -12.59 -2.02
N GLY A 388 -29.33 -11.73 -2.34
CA GLY A 388 -29.32 -10.31 -1.93
C GLY A 388 -29.14 -10.12 -0.42
N ARG A 389 -29.70 -11.07 0.40
CA ARG A 389 -29.47 -11.07 1.87
C ARG A 389 -28.00 -11.21 2.26
N LEU A 390 -27.19 -11.97 1.49
CA LEU A 390 -25.77 -12.17 1.76
C LEU A 390 -24.98 -10.90 1.41
N ILE A 391 -25.30 -10.29 0.27
CA ILE A 391 -24.72 -8.98 -0.10
C ILE A 391 -25.04 -7.93 0.96
N ASN A 392 -26.31 -7.84 1.39
CA ASN A 392 -26.70 -6.91 2.44
C ASN A 392 -26.00 -7.19 3.78
N TYR A 393 -25.76 -8.46 4.11
CA TYR A 393 -25.01 -8.83 5.31
C TYR A 393 -23.54 -8.36 5.22
N PHE A 394 -22.88 -8.61 4.11
CA PHE A 394 -21.50 -8.14 3.89
C PHE A 394 -21.39 -6.62 3.88
N ASN A 395 -22.33 -5.93 3.22
CA ASN A 395 -22.38 -4.47 3.26
C ASN A 395 -22.52 -3.97 4.71
N ARG A 396 -23.39 -4.57 5.51
CA ARG A 396 -23.56 -4.20 6.93
C ARG A 396 -22.29 -4.44 7.75
N LEU A 397 -21.60 -5.55 7.54
CA LEU A 397 -20.31 -5.82 8.21
C LEU A 397 -19.25 -4.81 7.78
N HIS A 398 -19.19 -4.46 6.52
CA HIS A 398 -18.25 -3.49 5.99
C HIS A 398 -18.53 -2.08 6.50
N ASP A 399 -19.77 -1.63 6.37
CA ASP A 399 -20.20 -0.27 6.76
C ASP A 399 -20.22 -0.09 8.28
N GLY A 400 -20.57 -1.15 9.03
CA GLY A 400 -20.62 -1.13 10.49
C GLY A 400 -19.26 -1.25 11.20
N ARG A 401 -18.16 -1.48 10.47
CA ARG A 401 -16.84 -1.51 11.06
C ARG A 401 -16.42 -0.08 11.45
N PRO A 402 -16.08 0.16 12.72
CA PRO A 402 -15.48 1.43 13.12
C PRO A 402 -14.25 1.74 12.28
N LYS A 403 -14.03 3.00 11.97
CA LYS A 403 -12.85 3.52 11.28
C LYS A 403 -12.12 4.46 12.22
N ALA A 404 -10.82 4.34 12.29
CA ALA A 404 -10.00 5.20 13.08
C ALA A 404 -9.09 6.04 12.20
N MET A 405 -8.93 7.30 12.54
CA MET A 405 -7.97 8.20 11.93
C MET A 405 -6.76 8.38 12.83
N GLY A 406 -5.64 8.69 12.25
CA GLY A 406 -4.35 8.87 12.91
C GLY A 406 -3.25 8.11 12.21
N MET A 407 -2.03 8.62 12.29
CA MET A 407 -0.88 8.11 11.52
C MET A 407 -0.66 6.60 11.70
N PHE A 408 -0.79 6.07 12.93
CA PHE A 408 -0.62 4.65 13.23
C PHE A 408 -1.94 3.87 13.39
N HIS A 409 -3.10 4.51 13.17
CA HIS A 409 -4.41 3.89 13.39
C HIS A 409 -5.21 3.69 12.11
N PHE A 410 -5.00 4.57 11.12
CA PHE A 410 -5.73 4.51 9.86
C PHE A 410 -5.44 3.21 9.11
N GLY A 411 -6.51 2.49 8.77
CA GLY A 411 -6.45 1.16 8.14
C GLY A 411 -6.75 0.01 9.10
N ASP A 412 -6.95 0.28 10.39
CA ASP A 412 -7.43 -0.68 11.38
C ASP A 412 -8.72 -0.19 12.07
N ALA A 413 -9.16 -0.90 13.08
CA ALA A 413 -10.35 -0.60 13.86
C ALA A 413 -10.15 -0.91 15.35
N PRO A 414 -10.76 -0.15 16.27
CA PRO A 414 -10.81 -0.52 17.66
C PRO A 414 -11.71 -1.74 17.88
N ASP A 415 -11.32 -2.60 18.81
CA ASP A 415 -12.12 -3.74 19.28
C ASP A 415 -12.74 -3.43 20.64
N SER A 416 -14.02 -3.09 20.64
CA SER A 416 -14.76 -2.80 21.87
C SER A 416 -14.87 -4.01 22.78
N ASN A 417 -15.01 -5.23 22.22
CA ASN A 417 -15.17 -6.43 23.04
C ASN A 417 -13.89 -6.73 23.83
N TYR A 418 -12.73 -6.66 23.21
CA TYR A 418 -11.45 -6.88 23.90
C TYR A 418 -11.10 -5.73 24.84
N THR A 419 -11.46 -4.51 24.49
CA THR A 419 -11.31 -3.34 25.37
C THR A 419 -12.16 -3.51 26.63
N ASP A 420 -13.43 -3.89 26.49
CA ASP A 420 -14.35 -4.11 27.62
C ASP A 420 -13.92 -5.30 28.51
N GLN A 421 -13.19 -6.28 27.95
CA GLN A 421 -12.57 -7.36 28.72
C GLN A 421 -11.32 -6.91 29.50
N GLY A 422 -10.89 -5.67 29.37
CA GLY A 422 -9.72 -5.12 30.06
C GLY A 422 -8.37 -5.55 29.47
N ARG A 423 -8.34 -6.15 28.27
CA ARG A 423 -7.09 -6.60 27.63
C ARG A 423 -6.12 -5.48 27.34
N GLY A 424 -6.62 -4.26 27.10
CA GLY A 424 -5.81 -3.05 26.89
C GLY A 424 -5.35 -2.38 28.19
N MET A 425 -5.65 -2.96 29.36
CA MET A 425 -5.28 -2.37 30.68
C MET A 425 -5.83 -0.93 30.86
N GLY A 426 -6.99 -0.64 30.29
CA GLY A 426 -7.64 0.68 30.31
C GLY A 426 -7.51 1.48 29.00
N GLU A 427 -6.71 0.98 28.06
CA GLU A 427 -6.55 1.59 26.72
C GLU A 427 -7.32 0.79 25.66
N THR A 428 -7.55 1.41 24.51
CA THR A 428 -8.20 0.76 23.37
C THR A 428 -7.38 -0.43 22.86
N VAL A 429 -8.03 -1.56 22.67
CA VAL A 429 -7.46 -2.71 21.96
C VAL A 429 -7.78 -2.57 20.48
N TRP A 430 -6.77 -2.75 19.64
CA TRP A 430 -6.89 -2.71 18.19
C TRP A 430 -7.10 -4.10 17.63
N VAL A 431 -7.90 -4.22 16.56
CA VAL A 431 -8.23 -5.51 15.92
C VAL A 431 -7.03 -6.10 15.18
N ASN A 432 -6.08 -5.26 14.74
CA ASN A 432 -4.97 -5.62 13.87
C ASN A 432 -5.45 -6.43 12.64
N ASN A 433 -6.57 -5.98 12.04
CA ASN A 433 -7.19 -6.59 10.87
C ASN A 433 -7.41 -8.12 10.97
N GLU A 434 -7.68 -8.63 12.18
CA GLU A 434 -7.86 -10.05 12.50
C GLU A 434 -8.78 -10.78 11.52
N TYR A 435 -8.47 -12.04 11.24
CA TYR A 435 -9.10 -12.93 10.25
C TYR A 435 -8.94 -12.48 8.79
N ASP A 436 -7.78 -11.89 8.46
CA ASP A 436 -7.41 -11.51 7.11
C ASP A 436 -8.44 -10.61 6.42
N ARG A 437 -8.72 -9.48 7.07
CA ARG A 437 -9.67 -8.51 6.54
C ARG A 437 -9.31 -8.01 5.14
N PRO A 438 -8.05 -7.72 4.80
CA PRO A 438 -7.71 -7.35 3.43
C PRO A 438 -8.15 -8.39 2.41
N HIS A 439 -7.86 -9.69 2.65
CA HIS A 439 -8.29 -10.78 1.77
C HIS A 439 -9.82 -10.88 1.66
N ALA A 440 -10.53 -10.79 2.78
CA ALA A 440 -11.98 -10.81 2.78
C ALA A 440 -12.58 -9.66 1.92
N CYS A 441 -12.00 -8.46 2.00
CA CYS A 441 -12.39 -7.33 1.16
C CYS A 441 -12.06 -7.59 -0.31
N MET A 442 -10.92 -8.19 -0.64
CA MET A 442 -10.56 -8.52 -2.02
C MET A 442 -11.49 -9.53 -2.65
N LEU A 443 -11.85 -10.59 -1.93
CA LEU A 443 -12.84 -11.55 -2.37
C LEU A 443 -14.19 -10.88 -2.61
N TYR A 444 -14.61 -10.00 -1.70
CA TYR A 444 -15.86 -9.26 -1.83
C TYR A 444 -15.84 -8.27 -3.00
N TYR A 445 -14.68 -7.62 -3.26
CA TYR A 445 -14.49 -6.79 -4.44
C TYR A 445 -14.62 -7.60 -5.74
N GLY A 446 -13.98 -8.75 -5.84
CA GLY A 446 -14.13 -9.65 -7.01
C GLY A 446 -15.58 -10.06 -7.28
N LEU A 447 -16.40 -10.21 -6.22
CA LEU A 447 -17.83 -10.52 -6.32
C LEU A 447 -18.69 -9.34 -6.74
N THR A 448 -18.40 -8.13 -6.25
CA THR A 448 -19.30 -6.96 -6.30
C THR A 448 -18.80 -5.82 -7.14
N GLN A 449 -17.49 -5.78 -7.44
CA GLN A 449 -16.78 -4.69 -8.13
C GLN A 449 -16.92 -3.33 -7.45
N GLN A 450 -17.34 -3.28 -6.18
CA GLN A 450 -17.52 -2.03 -5.45
C GLN A 450 -16.17 -1.40 -5.10
N ARG A 451 -15.91 -0.21 -5.61
CA ARG A 451 -14.68 0.55 -5.36
C ARG A 451 -14.38 0.68 -3.86
N ARG A 452 -15.35 1.08 -3.04
CA ARG A 452 -15.18 1.28 -1.59
C ARG A 452 -14.60 0.06 -0.86
N VAL A 453 -14.77 -1.13 -1.42
CA VAL A 453 -14.26 -2.37 -0.84
C VAL A 453 -12.78 -2.56 -1.18
N VAL A 454 -12.37 -2.26 -2.40
CA VAL A 454 -10.94 -2.31 -2.77
C VAL A 454 -10.16 -1.20 -2.07
N ASP A 455 -10.72 0.00 -1.94
CA ASP A 455 -10.12 1.09 -1.17
C ASP A 455 -9.82 0.63 0.27
N SER A 456 -10.82 0.04 0.95
CA SER A 456 -10.65 -0.50 2.31
C SER A 456 -9.59 -1.62 2.35
N ALA A 457 -9.59 -2.53 1.37
CA ALA A 457 -8.62 -3.61 1.30
C ALA A 457 -7.18 -3.08 1.20
N LEU A 458 -6.95 -2.11 0.31
CA LEU A 458 -5.62 -1.51 0.11
C LEU A 458 -5.15 -0.76 1.35
N VAL A 459 -6.04 -0.01 2.00
CA VAL A 459 -5.73 0.72 3.25
C VAL A 459 -5.43 -0.24 4.40
N ASN A 460 -6.22 -1.32 4.56
CA ASN A 460 -5.99 -2.32 5.59
C ASN A 460 -4.67 -3.09 5.37
N ALA A 461 -4.37 -3.47 4.12
CA ALA A 461 -3.11 -4.15 3.79
C ALA A 461 -1.90 -3.24 4.01
N ARG A 462 -2.00 -1.93 3.67
CA ARG A 462 -0.95 -0.96 3.93
C ARG A 462 -0.70 -0.79 5.43
N HIS A 463 -1.77 -0.68 6.23
CA HIS A 463 -1.64 -0.63 7.69
C HIS A 463 -0.90 -1.86 8.24
N TRP A 464 -1.24 -3.06 7.76
CA TRP A 464 -0.55 -4.30 8.14
C TRP A 464 0.93 -4.26 7.81
N ILE A 465 1.29 -3.85 6.56
CA ILE A 465 2.68 -3.77 6.13
C ILE A 465 3.45 -2.75 7.00
N ASP A 466 2.85 -1.62 7.32
CA ASP A 466 3.52 -0.55 8.04
C ASP A 466 3.60 -0.82 9.56
N VAL A 467 2.48 -1.20 10.19
CA VAL A 467 2.30 -1.09 11.65
C VAL A 467 2.24 -2.44 12.37
N ASP A 468 1.38 -3.35 11.90
CA ASP A 468 1.13 -4.63 12.61
C ASP A 468 2.18 -5.69 12.29
N PHE A 469 2.85 -5.58 11.14
CA PHE A 469 3.95 -6.44 10.75
C PHE A 469 5.23 -6.03 11.49
N CYS A 470 5.87 -7.00 12.15
CA CYS A 470 7.10 -6.77 12.89
C CYS A 470 8.32 -6.85 11.96
N HIS A 471 8.76 -5.74 11.42
CA HIS A 471 9.91 -5.68 10.50
C HIS A 471 11.23 -6.09 11.15
N TYR A 472 11.39 -5.84 12.45
CA TYR A 472 12.58 -6.21 13.19
C TYR A 472 12.28 -6.53 14.65
N ASN A 473 12.82 -7.63 15.13
CA ASN A 473 12.89 -7.96 16.55
C ASN A 473 14.05 -8.97 16.79
N ALA A 474 14.78 -8.81 17.89
CA ALA A 474 15.84 -9.73 18.26
C ALA A 474 15.34 -11.16 18.54
N ASN A 475 14.08 -11.32 18.95
CA ASN A 475 13.44 -12.63 19.09
C ASN A 475 12.98 -13.15 17.72
N PRO A 476 13.57 -14.25 17.19
CA PRO A 476 13.24 -14.79 15.88
C PRO A 476 11.79 -15.29 15.76
N LEU A 477 11.11 -15.59 16.86
CA LEU A 477 9.70 -15.98 16.87
C LEU A 477 8.76 -14.77 16.73
N ILE A 478 9.29 -13.56 16.87
CA ILE A 478 8.54 -12.31 16.69
C ILE A 478 8.90 -11.66 15.35
N ASN A 479 10.19 -11.67 15.01
CA ASN A 479 10.72 -11.04 13.83
C ASN A 479 10.06 -11.55 12.54
N GLY A 480 9.56 -10.66 11.70
CA GLY A 480 8.95 -10.99 10.42
C GLY A 480 7.54 -11.61 10.54
N GLY A 481 6.85 -11.44 11.66
CA GLY A 481 5.48 -11.91 11.85
C GLY A 481 4.47 -10.78 12.13
N LEU A 482 3.19 -11.10 12.05
CA LEU A 482 2.10 -10.19 12.41
C LEU A 482 1.85 -10.22 13.93
N ARG A 483 1.65 -9.05 14.51
CA ARG A 483 1.23 -8.91 15.91
C ARG A 483 -0.25 -9.21 16.06
N ILE A 484 -0.62 -9.94 17.13
CA ILE A 484 -2.03 -10.14 17.46
C ILE A 484 -2.63 -8.82 17.98
N HIS A 485 -3.96 -8.76 17.98
CA HIS A 485 -4.74 -7.68 18.56
C HIS A 485 -4.24 -7.28 19.96
N ASP A 486 -3.90 -6.01 20.13
CA ASP A 486 -3.43 -5.43 21.39
C ASP A 486 -3.59 -3.89 21.35
N ARG A 487 -3.22 -3.23 22.47
CA ARG A 487 -2.99 -1.80 22.49
C ARG A 487 -1.73 -1.46 21.69
N TYR A 488 -1.60 -0.29 21.15
CA TYR A 488 -0.46 0.18 20.35
C TYR A 488 -0.13 -0.66 19.09
N HIS A 489 -1.03 -1.55 18.63
CA HIS A 489 -0.86 -2.41 17.44
C HIS A 489 0.33 -3.38 17.52
N ALA A 490 1.48 -2.97 18.05
CA ALA A 490 2.75 -3.68 17.97
C ALA A 490 3.25 -4.26 19.30
N THR A 491 2.41 -4.35 20.34
CA THR A 491 2.76 -4.94 21.63
C THR A 491 2.28 -6.38 21.81
N GLY A 492 1.42 -6.84 20.91
CA GLY A 492 0.88 -8.20 20.92
C GLY A 492 1.92 -9.27 20.63
N LYS A 493 1.58 -10.52 20.97
CA LYS A 493 2.38 -11.71 20.61
C LYS A 493 2.34 -11.92 19.10
N VAL A 494 3.22 -12.79 18.62
CA VAL A 494 3.19 -13.33 17.27
C VAL A 494 2.93 -14.83 17.41
N ILE A 495 1.82 -15.32 16.86
CA ILE A 495 1.41 -16.72 16.93
C ILE A 495 0.73 -17.16 15.62
N PRO A 496 0.85 -18.43 15.18
CA PRO A 496 0.38 -18.86 13.87
C PRO A 496 -1.09 -18.58 13.56
N SER A 497 -1.97 -18.62 14.55
CA SER A 497 -3.41 -18.35 14.38
C SER A 497 -3.73 -16.90 13.99
N HIS A 498 -2.76 -16.01 14.04
CA HIS A 498 -2.88 -14.60 13.64
C HIS A 498 -1.87 -14.22 12.54
N GLN A 499 -1.34 -15.22 11.84
CA GLN A 499 -0.41 -15.06 10.73
C GLN A 499 -1.16 -15.29 9.41
N TRP A 500 -1.62 -14.23 8.80
CA TRP A 500 -2.33 -14.30 7.53
C TRP A 500 -1.45 -13.78 6.40
N VAL A 501 -1.51 -14.40 5.26
CA VAL A 501 -0.64 -14.09 4.12
C VAL A 501 -1.43 -13.70 2.87
N GLU A 502 -2.69 -14.07 2.80
CA GLU A 502 -3.49 -13.95 1.58
C GLU A 502 -3.77 -12.49 1.24
N GLY A 503 -4.08 -11.65 2.24
CA GLY A 503 -4.29 -10.22 2.04
C GLY A 503 -3.05 -9.47 1.55
N PHE A 504 -1.85 -9.91 1.93
CA PHE A 504 -0.59 -9.37 1.39
C PHE A 504 -0.37 -9.81 -0.06
N LEU A 505 -0.64 -11.08 -0.37
CA LEU A 505 -0.55 -11.60 -1.74
C LEU A 505 -1.55 -10.91 -2.66
N ASP A 506 -2.77 -10.66 -2.18
CA ASP A 506 -3.77 -9.90 -2.92
C ASP A 506 -3.32 -8.46 -3.14
N TYR A 507 -2.74 -7.81 -2.13
CA TYR A 507 -2.17 -6.47 -2.26
C TYR A 507 -1.08 -6.44 -3.35
N TYR A 508 -0.18 -7.43 -3.35
CA TYR A 508 0.83 -7.56 -4.39
C TYR A 508 0.21 -7.69 -5.78
N VAL A 509 -0.70 -8.66 -5.96
CA VAL A 509 -1.26 -8.91 -7.30
C VAL A 509 -2.15 -7.78 -7.80
N LEU A 510 -2.76 -6.97 -6.94
CA LEU A 510 -3.57 -5.83 -7.34
C LEU A 510 -2.76 -4.58 -7.65
N THR A 511 -1.68 -4.35 -6.92
CA THR A 511 -0.90 -3.11 -7.03
C THR A 511 0.41 -3.28 -7.80
N GLY A 512 0.88 -4.52 -7.94
CA GLY A 512 2.22 -4.83 -8.44
C GLY A 512 3.35 -4.51 -7.45
N ARG A 513 3.02 -4.11 -6.23
CA ARG A 513 3.99 -3.69 -5.19
C ARG A 513 4.60 -4.89 -4.51
N ARG A 514 5.89 -5.09 -4.73
CA ARG A 514 6.64 -6.25 -4.25
C ARG A 514 6.64 -6.37 -2.71
N GLU A 515 6.53 -5.27 -1.99
CA GLU A 515 6.49 -5.26 -0.54
C GLU A 515 5.38 -6.16 0.04
N GLY A 516 4.22 -6.29 -0.64
CA GLY A 516 3.17 -7.22 -0.23
C GLY A 516 3.62 -8.68 -0.32
N LEU A 517 4.29 -9.05 -1.41
CA LEU A 517 4.85 -10.39 -1.59
C LEU A 517 5.96 -10.68 -0.56
N ASP A 518 6.89 -9.75 -0.39
CA ASP A 518 8.01 -9.90 0.54
C ASP A 518 7.52 -10.02 2.00
N THR A 519 6.49 -9.25 2.38
CA THR A 519 5.85 -9.36 3.70
C THR A 519 5.15 -10.72 3.88
N ALA A 520 4.40 -11.19 2.87
CA ALA A 520 3.76 -12.51 2.92
C ALA A 520 4.78 -13.64 3.10
N ILE A 521 5.89 -13.59 2.37
CA ILE A 521 6.99 -14.55 2.49
C ILE A 521 7.62 -14.49 3.88
N SER A 522 7.88 -13.28 4.41
CA SER A 522 8.44 -13.10 5.74
C SER A 522 7.54 -13.68 6.84
N VAL A 523 6.23 -13.48 6.74
CA VAL A 523 5.24 -14.10 7.65
C VAL A 523 5.29 -15.63 7.53
N GLY A 524 5.40 -16.17 6.33
CA GLY A 524 5.59 -17.61 6.11
C GLY A 524 6.85 -18.15 6.78
N GLU A 525 7.98 -17.46 6.65
CA GLU A 525 9.23 -17.83 7.32
C GLU A 525 9.11 -17.77 8.85
N ASN A 526 8.38 -16.78 9.38
CA ASN A 526 8.09 -16.72 10.81
C ASN A 526 7.26 -17.92 11.25
N ILE A 527 6.22 -18.30 10.50
CA ILE A 527 5.42 -19.49 10.78
C ILE A 527 6.30 -20.75 10.80
N LEU A 528 7.20 -20.92 9.82
CA LEU A 528 8.11 -22.08 9.78
C LEU A 528 8.98 -22.16 11.03
N ARG A 529 9.48 -21.02 11.54
CA ARG A 529 10.23 -20.98 12.82
C ARG A 529 9.36 -21.39 14.00
N GLN A 530 8.13 -20.91 14.07
CA GLN A 530 7.20 -21.26 15.15
C GLN A 530 6.78 -22.73 15.12
N LEU A 531 6.63 -23.33 13.94
CA LEU A 531 6.32 -24.76 13.78
C LEU A 531 7.45 -25.69 14.27
N GLN A 532 8.64 -25.18 14.54
CA GLN A 532 9.69 -25.96 15.22
C GLN A 532 9.44 -26.13 16.70
N GLU A 533 8.57 -25.31 17.30
CA GLU A 533 8.23 -25.41 18.72
C GLU A 533 7.43 -26.71 18.99
N PRO A 534 7.81 -27.53 19.99
CA PRO A 534 7.15 -28.82 20.24
C PRO A 534 5.63 -28.71 20.42
N VAL A 535 5.16 -27.66 21.06
CA VAL A 535 3.73 -27.40 21.31
C VAL A 535 2.91 -27.31 20.02
N MET A 536 3.51 -26.99 18.87
CA MET A 536 2.82 -26.91 17.58
C MET A 536 2.61 -28.28 16.92
N ASN A 537 3.33 -29.30 17.40
CA ASN A 537 3.35 -30.64 16.83
C ASN A 537 2.72 -31.71 17.76
N GLU A 538 2.18 -31.30 18.91
CA GLU A 538 1.51 -32.17 19.85
C GLU A 538 -0.01 -32.07 19.74
N PRO A 539 -0.78 -33.18 19.78
CA PRO A 539 -2.23 -33.11 19.75
C PRO A 539 -2.80 -32.29 20.92
N GLY A 540 -3.54 -31.25 20.61
CA GLY A 540 -4.15 -30.41 21.64
C GLY A 540 -4.78 -29.14 21.08
N ALA A 541 -5.59 -28.42 21.88
CA ALA A 541 -6.36 -27.27 21.46
C ALA A 541 -5.49 -26.17 20.82
N THR A 542 -4.40 -25.84 21.46
CA THR A 542 -3.48 -24.81 20.98
C THR A 542 -2.91 -25.19 19.64
N SER A 543 -2.30 -26.38 19.54
CA SER A 543 -1.70 -26.85 18.28
C SER A 543 -2.74 -27.04 17.18
N THR A 544 -3.92 -27.55 17.48
CA THR A 544 -5.00 -27.68 16.48
C THR A 544 -5.35 -26.35 15.84
N ARG A 545 -5.52 -25.29 16.64
CA ARG A 545 -5.80 -23.94 16.12
C ARG A 545 -4.59 -23.36 15.42
N GLU A 546 -3.44 -23.33 16.08
CA GLU A 546 -2.24 -22.66 15.60
C GLU A 546 -1.73 -23.33 14.32
N THR A 547 -1.56 -24.66 14.35
CA THR A 547 -1.07 -25.41 13.19
C THR A 547 -2.12 -25.48 12.06
N GLY A 548 -3.41 -25.45 12.40
CA GLY A 548 -4.49 -25.33 11.42
C GLY A 548 -4.43 -24.02 10.61
N TRP A 549 -4.14 -22.90 11.27
CA TRP A 549 -3.92 -21.62 10.59
C TRP A 549 -2.60 -21.59 9.83
N ALA A 550 -1.54 -22.19 10.38
CA ALA A 550 -0.28 -22.36 9.65
C ALA A 550 -0.49 -23.09 8.33
N LEU A 551 -1.30 -24.19 8.32
CA LEU A 551 -1.66 -24.90 7.09
C LEU A 551 -2.29 -23.96 6.07
N ARG A 552 -3.24 -23.12 6.48
CA ARG A 552 -3.88 -22.15 5.58
C ARG A 552 -2.85 -21.20 4.96
N ALA A 553 -1.94 -20.66 5.77
CA ALA A 553 -0.90 -19.76 5.32
C ALA A 553 0.06 -20.44 4.32
N MET A 554 0.47 -21.69 4.59
CA MET A 554 1.32 -22.47 3.68
C MET A 554 0.64 -22.71 2.32
N VAL A 555 -0.65 -23.07 2.33
CA VAL A 555 -1.44 -23.23 1.09
C VAL A 555 -1.56 -21.88 0.35
N GLY A 556 -1.84 -20.78 1.05
CA GLY A 556 -1.91 -19.44 0.47
C GLY A 556 -0.60 -19.04 -0.21
N LEU A 557 0.53 -19.24 0.46
CA LEU A 557 1.87 -18.97 -0.09
C LEU A 557 2.19 -19.84 -1.30
N TRP A 558 1.88 -21.13 -1.25
CA TRP A 558 2.07 -22.01 -2.39
C TRP A 558 1.25 -21.56 -3.61
N LEU A 559 -0.02 -21.23 -3.40
CA LEU A 559 -0.90 -20.75 -4.47
C LEU A 559 -0.47 -19.38 -5.01
N GLY A 560 0.08 -18.52 -4.17
CA GLY A 560 0.53 -17.18 -4.55
C GLY A 560 1.91 -17.15 -5.22
N THR A 561 2.85 -17.98 -4.74
CA THR A 561 4.26 -17.97 -5.21
C THR A 561 4.63 -19.12 -6.12
N GLY A 562 3.92 -20.24 -6.06
CA GLY A 562 4.28 -21.48 -6.75
C GLY A 562 5.46 -22.26 -6.13
N GLU A 563 6.02 -21.80 -5.03
CA GLU A 563 7.20 -22.40 -4.40
C GLU A 563 6.86 -23.73 -3.71
N GLU A 564 7.53 -24.81 -4.11
CA GLU A 564 7.25 -26.18 -3.65
C GLU A 564 7.49 -26.36 -2.14
N ARG A 565 8.37 -25.56 -1.50
CA ARG A 565 8.64 -25.65 -0.05
C ARG A 565 7.38 -25.42 0.80
N TRP A 566 6.52 -24.50 0.41
CA TRP A 566 5.26 -24.21 1.11
C TRP A 566 4.29 -25.39 1.01
N LYS A 567 4.22 -26.01 -0.16
CA LYS A 567 3.40 -27.22 -0.38
C LYS A 567 3.92 -28.42 0.41
N GLN A 568 5.24 -28.59 0.51
CA GLN A 568 5.84 -29.66 1.31
C GLN A 568 5.48 -29.51 2.77
N GLU A 569 5.56 -28.30 3.32
CA GLU A 569 5.17 -28.06 4.71
C GLU A 569 3.66 -28.23 4.92
N ALA A 570 2.83 -27.75 3.98
CA ALA A 570 1.39 -28.02 4.03
C ALA A 570 1.07 -29.52 4.09
N ARG A 571 1.74 -30.34 3.26
CA ARG A 571 1.60 -31.80 3.31
C ARG A 571 2.02 -32.40 4.65
N ARG A 572 3.14 -31.97 5.21
CA ARG A 572 3.59 -32.41 6.53
C ARG A 572 2.53 -32.16 7.60
N ILE A 573 1.92 -30.98 7.58
CA ILE A 573 0.85 -30.63 8.52
C ILE A 573 -0.39 -31.51 8.31
N VAL A 574 -0.79 -31.76 7.06
CA VAL A 574 -1.93 -32.63 6.74
C VAL A 574 -1.68 -34.05 7.25
N GLU A 575 -0.51 -34.62 6.98
CA GLU A 575 -0.12 -35.96 7.45
C GLU A 575 -0.15 -36.04 8.98
N MET A 576 0.33 -35.03 9.67
CA MET A 576 0.26 -34.93 11.13
C MET A 576 -1.19 -34.90 11.63
N PHE A 577 -2.09 -34.14 11.00
CA PHE A 577 -3.50 -34.12 11.37
C PHE A 577 -4.22 -35.44 11.09
N LEU A 578 -3.85 -36.16 10.04
CA LEU A 578 -4.35 -37.51 9.78
C LEU A 578 -3.92 -38.48 10.89
N ASP A 579 -2.65 -38.44 11.28
CA ASP A 579 -2.15 -39.23 12.41
C ASP A 579 -2.90 -38.93 13.73
N TRP A 580 -3.14 -37.64 14.01
CA TRP A 580 -3.93 -37.24 15.17
C TRP A 580 -5.38 -37.73 15.10
N SER A 581 -5.96 -37.73 13.89
CA SER A 581 -7.32 -38.24 13.67
C SER A 581 -7.42 -39.73 13.91
N GLU A 582 -6.41 -40.51 13.51
CA GLU A 582 -6.39 -41.97 13.67
C GLU A 582 -6.07 -42.40 15.12
N ASN A 583 -5.14 -41.70 15.75
CA ASN A 583 -4.58 -42.15 17.05
C ASN A 583 -5.23 -41.48 18.27
N TYR A 584 -6.08 -40.45 18.07
CA TYR A 584 -6.71 -39.69 19.16
C TYR A 584 -8.23 -39.57 18.96
N ASP A 585 -8.93 -40.72 18.89
CA ASP A 585 -10.39 -40.85 18.77
C ASP A 585 -11.00 -40.23 17.51
N GLY A 586 -10.29 -40.29 16.41
CA GLY A 586 -10.81 -39.91 15.10
C GLY A 586 -11.12 -38.42 14.95
N LEU A 587 -10.57 -37.56 15.78
CA LEU A 587 -10.76 -36.12 15.69
C LEU A 587 -9.47 -35.40 16.11
N LEU A 588 -9.32 -34.21 15.56
CA LEU A 588 -8.32 -33.22 15.99
C LEU A 588 -8.64 -32.81 17.42
N ALA A 589 -8.19 -33.67 18.39
CA ALA A 589 -8.52 -33.49 19.78
C ALA A 589 -7.83 -32.23 20.30
N PRO A 590 -8.57 -31.25 20.81
CA PRO A 590 -7.97 -30.04 21.35
C PRO A 590 -7.13 -30.30 22.61
N TYR A 591 -7.38 -31.41 23.34
CA TYR A 591 -6.61 -31.79 24.52
C TYR A 591 -6.51 -33.33 24.62
N THR A 592 -5.30 -33.84 24.72
CA THR A 592 -5.04 -35.27 24.84
C THR A 592 -5.24 -35.80 26.27
N SER A 593 -5.12 -34.95 27.27
CA SER A 593 -5.05 -35.37 28.70
C SER A 593 -6.30 -35.05 29.51
N HIS A 594 -7.31 -34.42 28.95
CA HIS A 594 -8.48 -33.94 29.70
C HIS A 594 -9.78 -34.36 29.04
N SER A 595 -10.77 -34.74 29.82
CA SER A 595 -12.17 -34.95 29.44
C SER A 595 -12.91 -33.64 29.10
N MET A 596 -12.20 -32.58 28.78
CA MET A 596 -12.78 -31.29 28.47
C MET A 596 -13.59 -31.33 27.15
N PRO A 597 -14.68 -30.60 27.06
CA PRO A 597 -15.43 -30.51 25.84
C PRO A 597 -14.55 -29.97 24.73
N ARG A 598 -14.66 -30.54 23.54
CA ARG A 598 -13.92 -30.12 22.35
C ARG A 598 -14.28 -28.69 22.00
N VAL A 599 -13.28 -27.87 21.65
CA VAL A 599 -13.51 -26.50 21.22
C VAL A 599 -13.86 -26.52 19.74
N VAL A 600 -15.14 -26.61 19.43
CA VAL A 600 -15.69 -26.73 18.06
C VAL A 600 -15.16 -25.64 17.14
N PHE A 601 -15.04 -24.42 17.63
CA PHE A 601 -14.47 -23.31 16.89
C PHE A 601 -13.06 -23.61 16.36
N MET A 602 -12.15 -24.10 17.20
CA MET A 602 -10.77 -24.40 16.79
C MET A 602 -10.71 -25.55 15.78
N ILE A 603 -11.53 -26.59 15.99
CA ILE A 603 -11.65 -27.72 15.04
C ILE A 603 -12.18 -27.22 13.69
N SER A 604 -13.19 -26.36 13.70
CA SER A 604 -13.80 -25.84 12.47
C SER A 604 -12.78 -25.04 11.62
N LEU A 605 -11.90 -24.26 12.25
CA LEU A 605 -10.84 -23.53 11.56
C LEU A 605 -9.85 -24.49 10.87
N THR A 606 -9.44 -25.54 11.56
CA THR A 606 -8.55 -26.56 11.00
C THR A 606 -9.20 -27.33 9.86
N VAL A 607 -10.47 -27.73 10.00
CA VAL A 607 -11.23 -28.39 8.93
C VAL A 607 -11.37 -27.49 7.71
N ASN A 608 -11.60 -26.18 7.93
CA ASN A 608 -11.62 -25.20 6.82
C ASN A 608 -10.27 -25.13 6.09
N SER A 609 -9.16 -25.15 6.83
CA SER A 609 -7.82 -25.15 6.22
C SER A 609 -7.53 -26.45 5.45
N LEU A 610 -8.00 -27.59 5.96
CA LEU A 610 -7.88 -28.90 5.28
C LEU A 610 -8.74 -29.00 4.00
N ALA A 611 -9.84 -28.26 3.95
CA ALA A 611 -10.73 -28.24 2.79
C ALA A 611 -10.18 -27.44 1.60
N ARG A 612 -9.16 -26.61 1.81
CA ARG A 612 -8.42 -25.86 0.76
C ARG A 612 -7.36 -26.73 0.10
#